data_d8a1f6616d83a63cadcbf8e317f52e35
#
_entry.id   d8a1f6616d83a63cadcbf8e317f52e35
#
_cell.length_a   1.000
_cell.length_b   1.000
_cell.length_c   1.000
_cell.angle_alpha   90.00
_cell.angle_beta   90.00
_cell.angle_gamma   90.00
#
_symmetry.space_group_name_H-M   'P 1'
#
loop_
_entity.id
_entity.type
_entity.pdbx_description
1 polymer ?
#
loop_
_entity_poly.entity_id
_entity_poly.type
_entity_poly.pdbx_seq_one_letter_code
_entity_poly.pdbx_strand_id
1 'polypeptide(L)'
;SQPGARVGVLGHTRWASVGIISEPNAHPVNSEELESAADAAYLVAALNGDVDNHADLRARHELRLAQPITTDAKVIPALVSRSLAKGATLPEAFRETVASFDGSVAIAAASAEQPEMLLLALKGSGQGLCVGLADNRFIVASEPYGVVEETQHHSRTQ
;
A
#
# COMPACT_ATOMS: atom_id res chain seq x y z
N SER A 1 -24.82 6.17 -6.71
CA SER A 1 -24.40 4.91 -6.08
C SER A 1 -25.63 4.03 -5.87
N GLN A 2 -25.52 2.75 -6.20
CA GLN A 2 -26.58 1.80 -5.88
C GLN A 2 -26.69 1.65 -4.37
N PRO A 3 -27.91 1.54 -3.78
CA PRO A 3 -28.07 1.28 -2.36
C PRO A 3 -27.37 -0.03 -1.98
N GLY A 4 -26.46 0.02 -1.00
CA GLY A 4 -25.67 -1.13 -0.54
C GLY A 4 -24.31 -1.31 -1.20
N ALA A 5 -23.92 -0.48 -2.17
CA ALA A 5 -22.57 -0.52 -2.74
C ALA A 5 -21.54 -0.07 -1.68
N ARG A 6 -20.48 -0.86 -1.52
CA ARG A 6 -19.29 -0.47 -0.74
C ARG A 6 -18.26 0.09 -1.69
N VAL A 7 -17.64 1.19 -1.31
CA VAL A 7 -16.60 1.86 -2.10
C VAL A 7 -15.39 2.10 -1.21
N GLY A 8 -14.22 1.64 -1.65
CA GLY A 8 -12.94 2.00 -1.07
C GLY A 8 -12.27 3.08 -1.93
N VAL A 9 -11.69 4.08 -1.29
CA VAL A 9 -10.90 5.12 -1.96
C VAL A 9 -9.53 5.19 -1.28
N LEU A 10 -8.48 5.03 -2.06
CA LEU A 10 -7.09 5.20 -1.61
C LEU A 10 -6.47 6.37 -2.35
N GLY A 11 -6.09 7.40 -1.61
CA GLY A 11 -5.42 8.59 -2.14
C GLY A 11 -4.14 8.89 -1.39
N HIS A 12 -3.19 9.57 -2.04
CA HIS A 12 -1.94 9.95 -1.43
C HIS A 12 -1.37 11.22 -2.07
N THR A 13 -0.81 12.11 -1.25
CA THR A 13 0.02 13.23 -1.68
C THR A 13 1.47 12.89 -1.35
N ARG A 14 2.27 12.60 -2.38
CA ARG A 14 3.64 12.12 -2.20
C ARG A 14 4.61 13.27 -1.94
N TRP A 15 5.38 13.14 -0.86
CA TRP A 15 6.64 13.87 -0.67
C TRP A 15 7.78 12.89 -0.95
N ALA A 16 8.43 13.05 -2.11
CA ALA A 16 9.39 12.06 -2.57
C ALA A 16 10.70 12.10 -1.76
N SER A 17 11.04 10.99 -1.12
CA SER A 17 12.36 10.69 -0.53
C SER A 17 13.18 9.79 -1.46
N VAL A 18 12.54 8.81 -2.08
CA VAL A 18 13.16 7.84 -3.00
C VAL A 18 12.50 7.91 -4.37
N GLY A 19 13.33 7.95 -5.42
CA GLY A 19 12.89 8.03 -6.81
C GLY A 19 12.57 9.45 -7.28
N ILE A 20 12.41 9.61 -8.58
CA ILE A 20 12.13 10.90 -9.21
C ILE A 20 10.65 11.31 -9.01
N ILE A 21 10.40 12.62 -8.97
CA ILE A 21 9.04 13.17 -8.98
C ILE A 21 8.50 13.08 -10.40
N SER A 22 7.61 12.12 -10.63
CA SER A 22 6.99 11.88 -11.94
C SER A 22 5.69 11.08 -11.76
N GLU A 23 4.84 11.11 -12.77
CA GLU A 23 3.57 10.37 -12.75
C GLU A 23 3.75 8.87 -12.48
N PRO A 24 4.70 8.13 -13.11
CA PRO A 24 4.92 6.71 -12.83
C PRO A 24 5.33 6.39 -11.39
N ASN A 25 5.80 7.39 -10.64
CA ASN A 25 6.21 7.27 -9.24
C ASN A 25 5.20 7.88 -8.26
N ALA A 26 4.06 8.36 -8.75
CA ALA A 26 2.99 8.85 -7.89
C ALA A 26 2.30 7.69 -7.15
N HIS A 27 1.92 7.92 -5.89
CA HIS A 27 1.15 6.93 -5.13
C HIS A 27 -0.36 7.19 -5.28
N PRO A 28 -1.19 6.16 -5.22
CA PRO A 28 -0.84 4.75 -5.05
C PRO A 28 -0.20 4.14 -6.31
N VAL A 29 0.79 3.26 -6.11
CA VAL A 29 1.43 2.48 -7.18
C VAL A 29 0.74 1.11 -7.32
N ASN A 30 0.67 0.58 -8.54
CA ASN A 30 0.05 -0.71 -8.81
C ASN A 30 1.02 -1.90 -8.76
N SER A 31 0.50 -3.14 -8.87
CA SER A 31 1.29 -4.38 -8.85
C SER A 31 1.86 -4.81 -10.21
N GLU A 32 1.53 -4.12 -11.31
CA GLU A 32 1.94 -4.52 -12.66
C GLU A 32 3.45 -4.50 -12.82
N GLU A 33 3.98 -5.53 -13.45
CA GLU A 33 5.35 -5.65 -13.92
C GLU A 33 5.36 -5.73 -15.46
N LEU A 34 6.53 -5.59 -16.11
CA LEU A 34 6.66 -5.61 -17.57
C LEU A 34 6.12 -6.90 -18.21
N GLU A 35 6.17 -8.01 -17.48
CA GLU A 35 5.75 -9.33 -17.95
C GLU A 35 4.82 -9.98 -16.91
N SER A 36 3.87 -9.19 -16.36
CA SER A 36 2.85 -9.76 -15.47
C SER A 36 2.02 -10.80 -16.20
N ALA A 37 1.75 -11.92 -15.53
CA ALA A 37 0.79 -12.88 -16.01
C ALA A 37 -0.60 -12.22 -16.14
N ALA A 38 -1.39 -12.65 -17.12
CA ALA A 38 -2.72 -12.06 -17.38
C ALA A 38 -3.69 -12.22 -16.19
N ASP A 39 -3.44 -13.21 -15.34
CA ASP A 39 -4.20 -13.55 -14.13
C ASP A 39 -3.52 -13.07 -12.83
N ALA A 40 -2.47 -12.25 -12.95
CA ALA A 40 -1.82 -11.70 -11.77
C ALA A 40 -2.77 -10.78 -10.99
N ALA A 41 -2.84 -10.97 -9.69
CA ALA A 41 -3.69 -10.16 -8.82
C ALA A 41 -3.33 -8.67 -8.91
N TYR A 42 -4.32 -7.83 -9.18
CA TYR A 42 -4.14 -6.39 -9.26
C TYR A 42 -4.29 -5.76 -7.89
N LEU A 43 -3.22 -5.14 -7.44
CA LEU A 43 -3.16 -4.39 -6.18
C LEU A 43 -2.68 -2.97 -6.42
N VAL A 44 -3.06 -2.09 -5.50
CA VAL A 44 -2.51 -0.74 -5.36
C VAL A 44 -2.03 -0.53 -3.94
N ALA A 45 -0.94 0.24 -3.78
CA ALA A 45 -0.41 0.57 -2.47
C ALA A 45 0.09 2.01 -2.41
N ALA A 46 -0.13 2.65 -1.27
CA ALA A 46 0.46 3.92 -0.90
C ALA A 46 1.41 3.72 0.29
N LEU A 47 2.54 4.39 0.25
CA LEU A 47 3.58 4.35 1.26
C LEU A 47 3.83 5.76 1.81
N ASN A 48 3.88 5.87 3.12
CA ASN A 48 4.51 6.96 3.84
C ASN A 48 5.72 6.40 4.59
N GLY A 49 6.89 7.00 4.44
CA GLY A 49 8.18 6.47 4.87
C GLY A 49 8.98 5.83 3.74
N ASP A 50 9.93 5.00 4.07
CA ASP A 50 10.90 4.43 3.15
C ASP A 50 11.08 2.93 3.37
N VAL A 51 11.19 2.16 2.25
CA VAL A 51 11.64 0.77 2.24
C VAL A 51 13.13 0.76 1.91
N ASP A 52 13.97 0.80 2.94
CA ASP A 52 15.43 0.97 2.79
C ASP A 52 16.07 -0.14 1.94
N ASN A 53 15.60 -1.37 2.07
CA ASN A 53 16.10 -2.52 1.33
C ASN A 53 15.39 -2.79 0.00
N HIS A 54 14.65 -1.81 -0.55
CA HIS A 54 13.87 -1.99 -1.78
C HIS A 54 14.70 -2.48 -2.98
N ALA A 55 15.96 -2.02 -3.11
CA ALA A 55 16.86 -2.42 -4.20
C ALA A 55 17.24 -3.92 -4.10
N ASP A 56 17.53 -4.40 -2.89
CA ASP A 56 17.85 -5.80 -2.61
C ASP A 56 16.63 -6.70 -2.84
N LEU A 57 15.44 -6.24 -2.44
CA LEU A 57 14.18 -6.95 -2.70
C LEU A 57 13.89 -7.04 -4.20
N ARG A 58 14.08 -5.96 -4.95
CA ARG A 58 13.95 -5.97 -6.42
C ARG A 58 14.89 -6.99 -7.06
N ALA A 59 16.16 -7.00 -6.64
CA ALA A 59 17.15 -7.92 -7.17
C ALA A 59 16.86 -9.39 -6.78
N ARG A 60 16.59 -9.64 -5.50
CA ARG A 60 16.33 -10.98 -4.95
C ARG A 60 15.11 -11.64 -5.59
N HIS A 61 14.06 -10.85 -5.83
CA HIS A 61 12.82 -11.35 -6.43
C HIS A 61 12.77 -11.16 -7.94
N GLU A 62 13.83 -10.64 -8.56
CA GLU A 62 13.90 -10.40 -10.01
C GLU A 62 12.68 -9.62 -10.52
N LEU A 63 12.30 -8.52 -9.81
CA LEU A 63 11.15 -7.71 -10.19
C LEU A 63 11.42 -6.96 -11.50
N ARG A 64 10.57 -7.16 -12.50
CA ARG A 64 10.68 -6.53 -13.82
C ARG A 64 9.85 -5.27 -13.90
N LEU A 65 10.37 -4.19 -13.36
CA LEU A 65 9.69 -2.89 -13.35
C LEU A 65 10.02 -2.07 -14.58
N ALA A 66 9.07 -1.30 -15.08
CA ALA A 66 9.31 -0.34 -16.15
C ALA A 66 10.37 0.70 -15.73
N GLN A 67 11.24 1.08 -16.67
CA GLN A 67 12.37 1.97 -16.40
C GLN A 67 12.00 3.29 -15.68
N PRO A 68 10.85 3.95 -15.97
CA PRO A 68 10.49 5.18 -15.28
C PRO A 68 10.11 4.97 -13.79
N ILE A 69 9.85 3.73 -13.37
CA ILE A 69 9.42 3.43 -12.00
C ILE A 69 10.66 3.26 -11.11
N THR A 70 10.93 4.25 -10.30
CA THR A 70 12.09 4.31 -9.41
C THR A 70 11.74 4.40 -7.93
N THR A 71 10.44 4.58 -7.59
CA THR A 71 9.97 4.61 -6.21
C THR A 71 10.14 3.26 -5.52
N ASP A 72 10.55 3.29 -4.27
CA ASP A 72 10.65 2.13 -3.37
C ASP A 72 9.29 1.49 -3.09
N ALA A 73 8.23 2.29 -3.03
CA ALA A 73 6.86 1.82 -2.80
C ALA A 73 6.41 0.73 -3.78
N LYS A 74 6.99 0.68 -4.97
CA LYS A 74 6.61 -0.29 -6.02
C LYS A 74 6.85 -1.75 -5.63
N VAL A 75 7.77 -2.03 -4.72
CA VAL A 75 8.02 -3.40 -4.24
C VAL A 75 6.82 -3.95 -3.44
N ILE A 76 6.01 -3.08 -2.82
CA ILE A 76 4.88 -3.47 -1.99
C ILE A 76 3.84 -4.26 -2.79
N PRO A 77 3.14 -3.67 -3.77
CA PRO A 77 2.10 -4.37 -4.50
C PRO A 77 2.66 -5.49 -5.39
N ALA A 78 3.88 -5.34 -5.93
CA ALA A 78 4.50 -6.36 -6.77
C ALA A 78 4.79 -7.66 -5.99
N LEU A 79 5.36 -7.56 -4.79
CA LEU A 79 5.66 -8.74 -3.95
C LEU A 79 4.40 -9.40 -3.42
N VAL A 80 3.39 -8.61 -3.01
CA VAL A 80 2.10 -9.14 -2.58
C VAL A 80 1.43 -9.91 -3.72
N SER A 81 1.36 -9.33 -4.93
CA SER A 81 0.79 -10.00 -6.11
C SER A 81 1.49 -11.33 -6.42
N ARG A 82 2.81 -11.37 -6.36
CA ARG A 82 3.58 -12.61 -6.56
C ARG A 82 3.36 -13.66 -5.47
N SER A 83 3.12 -13.23 -4.23
CA SER A 83 2.80 -14.14 -3.13
C SER A 83 1.41 -14.75 -3.30
N LEU A 84 0.42 -13.96 -3.73
CA LEU A 84 -0.92 -14.44 -4.09
C LEU A 84 -0.86 -15.48 -5.22
N ALA A 85 -0.07 -15.23 -6.27
CA ALA A 85 0.12 -16.17 -7.37
C ALA A 85 0.73 -17.51 -6.92
N LYS A 86 1.38 -17.56 -5.75
CA LYS A 86 1.89 -18.79 -5.12
C LYS A 86 0.89 -19.46 -4.17
N GLY A 87 -0.32 -18.91 -4.04
CA GLY A 87 -1.41 -19.47 -3.25
C GLY A 87 -1.52 -18.95 -1.81
N ALA A 88 -0.77 -17.90 -1.44
CA ALA A 88 -0.96 -17.25 -0.15
C ALA A 88 -2.31 -16.50 -0.12
N THR A 89 -2.92 -16.35 1.06
CA THR A 89 -4.07 -15.45 1.23
C THR A 89 -3.61 -13.99 1.22
N LEU A 90 -4.50 -13.06 0.88
CA LEU A 90 -4.17 -11.64 0.81
C LEU A 90 -3.59 -11.07 2.13
N PRO A 91 -4.16 -11.36 3.32
CA PRO A 91 -3.56 -10.91 4.58
C PRO A 91 -2.19 -11.52 4.86
N GLU A 92 -1.96 -12.78 4.52
CA GLU A 92 -0.66 -13.45 4.70
C GLU A 92 0.38 -12.86 3.76
N ALA A 93 0.07 -12.75 2.46
CA ALA A 93 0.95 -12.17 1.46
C ALA A 93 1.38 -10.75 1.84
N PHE A 94 0.44 -9.91 2.30
CA PHE A 94 0.72 -8.55 2.74
C PHE A 94 1.60 -8.54 3.99
N ARG A 95 1.25 -9.31 5.02
CA ARG A 95 2.00 -9.39 6.28
C ARG A 95 3.45 -9.87 6.07
N GLU A 96 3.65 -10.91 5.26
CA GLU A 96 4.98 -11.45 4.96
C GLU A 96 5.81 -10.46 4.15
N THR A 97 5.20 -9.79 3.18
CA THR A 97 5.85 -8.73 2.40
C THR A 97 6.34 -7.61 3.31
N VAL A 98 5.48 -7.07 4.18
CA VAL A 98 5.86 -6.00 5.13
C VAL A 98 6.92 -6.48 6.13
N ALA A 99 6.85 -7.72 6.59
CA ALA A 99 7.85 -8.30 7.48
C ALA A 99 9.26 -8.31 6.88
N SER A 100 9.37 -8.43 5.54
CA SER A 100 10.63 -8.45 4.80
C SER A 100 11.29 -7.09 4.60
N PHE A 101 10.60 -5.99 4.92
CA PHE A 101 11.11 -4.64 4.72
C PHE A 101 12.07 -4.23 5.84
N ASP A 102 13.11 -3.49 5.48
CA ASP A 102 13.88 -2.66 6.40
C ASP A 102 13.40 -1.21 6.24
N GLY A 103 13.55 -0.40 7.29
CA GLY A 103 13.13 1.00 7.29
C GLY A 103 11.87 1.26 8.13
N SER A 104 11.26 2.41 7.90
CA SER A 104 10.08 2.87 8.61
C SER A 104 8.95 3.16 7.64
N VAL A 105 7.84 2.44 7.76
CA VAL A 105 6.75 2.46 6.80
C VAL A 105 5.39 2.55 7.46
N ALA A 106 4.50 3.37 6.88
CA ALA A 106 3.06 3.27 7.03
C ALA A 106 2.46 3.01 5.65
N ILE A 107 1.76 1.92 5.50
CA ILE A 107 1.27 1.41 4.21
C ILE A 107 -0.23 1.26 4.27
N ALA A 108 -0.89 1.70 3.19
CA ALA A 108 -2.27 1.32 2.87
C ALA A 108 -2.29 0.64 1.50
N ALA A 109 -2.96 -0.51 1.40
CA ALA A 109 -3.07 -1.26 0.15
C ALA A 109 -4.47 -1.82 -0.04
N ALA A 110 -4.86 -1.98 -1.30
CA ALA A 110 -6.13 -2.56 -1.70
C ALA A 110 -5.95 -3.52 -2.88
N SER A 111 -6.77 -4.56 -2.94
CA SER A 111 -6.79 -5.54 -4.03
C SER A 111 -8.10 -5.48 -4.79
N ALA A 112 -8.02 -5.63 -6.12
CA ALA A 112 -9.21 -5.76 -6.95
C ALA A 112 -10.00 -7.04 -6.69
N GLU A 113 -9.35 -8.09 -6.17
CA GLU A 113 -10.01 -9.37 -5.85
C GLU A 113 -10.81 -9.32 -4.54
N GLN A 114 -10.45 -8.42 -3.61
CA GLN A 114 -11.13 -8.24 -2.32
C GLN A 114 -11.35 -6.74 -2.06
N PRO A 115 -12.23 -6.09 -2.85
CA PRO A 115 -12.39 -4.63 -2.84
C PRO A 115 -12.98 -4.08 -1.53
N GLU A 116 -13.55 -4.94 -0.69
CA GLU A 116 -14.06 -4.60 0.63
C GLU A 116 -12.98 -4.54 1.72
N MET A 117 -11.75 -4.98 1.41
CA MET A 117 -10.64 -5.05 2.34
C MET A 117 -9.63 -3.94 2.08
N LEU A 118 -9.37 -3.12 3.08
CA LEU A 118 -8.24 -2.20 3.11
C LEU A 118 -7.16 -2.77 4.04
N LEU A 119 -5.99 -3.02 3.49
CA LEU A 119 -4.84 -3.54 4.23
C LEU A 119 -4.03 -2.36 4.77
N LEU A 120 -3.69 -2.43 6.04
CA LEU A 120 -2.91 -1.40 6.74
C LEU A 120 -1.70 -2.04 7.43
N ALA A 121 -0.57 -1.40 7.34
CA ALA A 121 0.63 -1.80 8.08
C ALA A 121 1.41 -0.60 8.59
N LEU A 122 1.97 -0.79 9.77
CA LEU A 122 2.91 0.13 10.39
C LEU A 122 4.12 -0.68 10.86
N LYS A 123 5.33 -0.25 10.49
CA LYS A 123 6.59 -0.87 10.90
C LYS A 123 7.66 0.19 11.09
N GLY A 124 8.51 0.02 12.09
CA GLY A 124 9.55 0.99 12.43
C GLY A 124 9.00 2.15 13.26
N SER A 125 9.67 3.28 13.24
CA SER A 125 9.33 4.48 14.00
C SER A 125 9.26 5.71 13.11
N GLY A 126 8.52 6.74 13.55
CA GLY A 126 8.45 8.03 12.83
C GLY A 126 7.26 8.16 11.88
N GLN A 127 6.55 7.07 11.59
CA GLN A 127 5.32 7.08 10.81
C GLN A 127 4.11 6.83 11.71
N GLY A 128 2.92 7.17 11.24
CA GLY A 128 1.67 6.94 11.97
C GLY A 128 0.52 6.57 11.05
N LEU A 129 -0.45 5.88 11.62
CA LEU A 129 -1.75 5.64 11.01
C LEU A 129 -2.84 5.97 12.03
N CYS A 130 -3.78 6.80 11.61
CA CYS A 130 -4.99 7.10 12.36
C CYS A 130 -6.17 6.39 11.71
N VAL A 131 -6.94 5.66 12.50
CA VAL A 131 -8.14 4.97 12.03
C VAL A 131 -9.33 5.56 12.76
N GLY A 132 -10.28 6.06 12.00
CA GLY A 132 -11.54 6.61 12.50
C GLY A 132 -12.72 5.73 12.11
N LEU A 133 -13.70 5.67 13.00
CA LEU A 133 -14.98 5.01 12.78
C LEU A 133 -16.06 6.08 12.67
N ALA A 134 -16.71 6.14 11.53
CA ALA A 134 -17.89 6.97 11.32
C ALA A 134 -19.05 6.08 10.88
N ASP A 135 -20.26 6.64 10.84
CA ASP A 135 -21.44 5.88 10.47
C ASP A 135 -21.27 5.17 9.13
N ASN A 136 -21.25 3.84 9.16
CA ASN A 136 -21.10 2.95 8.00
C ASN A 136 -19.80 3.13 7.17
N ARG A 137 -18.75 3.72 7.73
CA ARG A 137 -17.46 3.86 7.03
C ARG A 137 -16.26 3.83 7.99
N PHE A 138 -15.12 3.42 7.46
CA PHE A 138 -13.81 3.60 8.07
C PHE A 138 -13.09 4.74 7.34
N ILE A 139 -12.32 5.51 8.09
CA ILE A 139 -11.47 6.57 7.58
C ILE A 139 -10.06 6.29 8.07
N VAL A 140 -9.10 6.30 7.16
CA VAL A 140 -7.69 6.08 7.50
C VAL A 140 -6.88 7.27 6.99
N ALA A 141 -6.01 7.80 7.82
CA ALA A 141 -5.11 8.89 7.46
C ALA A 141 -3.74 8.71 8.13
N SER A 142 -2.70 9.25 7.52
CA SER A 142 -1.36 9.33 8.13
C SER A 142 -1.30 10.36 9.27
N GLU A 143 -2.21 11.34 9.26
CA GLU A 143 -2.28 12.40 10.24
C GLU A 143 -3.67 12.48 10.90
N PRO A 144 -3.75 12.88 12.19
CA PRO A 144 -5.03 12.98 12.91
C PRO A 144 -6.05 13.90 12.23
N TYR A 145 -5.61 14.97 11.60
CA TYR A 145 -6.49 15.96 10.94
C TYR A 145 -7.40 15.34 9.88
N GLY A 146 -6.93 14.30 9.18
CA GLY A 146 -7.74 13.58 8.20
C GLY A 146 -8.88 12.75 8.80
N VAL A 147 -8.93 12.64 10.12
CA VAL A 147 -9.89 11.78 10.82
C VAL A 147 -10.77 12.54 11.79
N VAL A 148 -10.20 13.51 12.57
CA VAL A 148 -10.89 14.14 13.69
C VAL A 148 -12.07 15.02 13.30
N GLU A 149 -12.06 15.59 12.09
CA GLU A 149 -13.18 16.38 11.57
C GLU A 149 -14.35 15.51 11.11
N GLU A 150 -14.07 14.24 10.81
CA GLU A 150 -15.04 13.29 10.24
C GLU A 150 -15.64 12.34 11.27
N THR A 151 -14.99 12.15 12.43
CA THR A 151 -15.48 11.27 13.49
C THR A 151 -14.86 11.59 14.85
N GLN A 152 -15.65 11.39 15.92
CA GLN A 152 -15.18 11.48 17.30
C GLN A 152 -14.54 10.15 17.80
N HIS A 153 -14.75 9.07 17.06
CA HIS A 153 -14.23 7.74 17.40
C HIS A 153 -13.02 7.41 16.53
N HIS A 154 -11.83 7.70 17.04
CA HIS A 154 -10.59 7.39 16.34
C HIS A 154 -9.52 6.83 17.27
N SER A 155 -8.61 6.06 16.70
CA SER A 155 -7.41 5.53 17.36
C SER A 155 -6.18 5.82 16.51
N ARG A 156 -5.08 6.13 17.16
CA ARG A 156 -3.77 6.28 16.54
C ARG A 156 -2.91 5.07 16.90
N THR A 157 -2.32 4.44 15.88
CA THR A 157 -1.31 3.39 16.05
C THR A 157 0.06 4.01 15.82
N GLN A 158 1.00 3.73 16.70
CA GLN A 158 2.40 4.17 16.65
C GLN A 158 3.32 2.95 16.65
#